data_0e781424d8055e8d4d700b915cfd866e
#
_entry.id   0e781424d8055e8d4d700b915cfd866e
#
_cell.length_a   1.000
_cell.length_b   1.000
_cell.length_c   1.000
_cell.angle_alpha   90.00
_cell.angle_beta   90.00
_cell.angle_gamma   90.00
#
_symmetry.space_group_name_H-M   'P 1'
#
loop_
_entity.id
_entity.type
_entity.pdbx_description
1 polymer ?
#
loop_
_entity_poly.entity_id
_entity_poly.type
_entity_poly.pdbx_seq_one_letter_code
_entity_poly.pdbx_strand_id
1 'polypeptide(L)'
;EALTGLSSLGEAASHLSGNSNFAAYFDGAAGRRDISRAFFEGAVRSAFYGTARKLCSSESDAGDHIYRYIALGLENDYVLDYIINLSLGTPEKMILKRVPELRTGTKLDLAKLFKIKDPAELGRYLSKTKYAKLVPALPKNAGEKFDISLIETVLSKIKYKLAFAEIERSYGAETAKVLEESIKTRIELTDFLTVYRAKKYYGMSEMSLRTALVGYRCVMNSATWERIITAKTADQALTEFSASGYAPRIERFGTHDLELFKEKAAAVKDIRHMHFSTDPIIVLASYLRLFQDECDNLIKIAEGITYKLPQDEIMADLILL
;
A
#
# COMPACT_ATOMS: atom_id res chain seq x y z
N GLU A 1 1.24 20.25 9.59
CA GLU A 1 2.12 21.44 9.72
C GLU A 1 2.89 21.45 11.05
N ALA A 2 2.23 21.32 12.23
CA ALA A 2 2.96 21.38 13.51
C ALA A 2 4.09 20.34 13.63
N LEU A 3 3.91 19.14 13.07
CA LEU A 3 4.90 18.06 13.15
C LEU A 3 6.10 18.25 12.24
N THR A 4 5.95 18.95 11.12
CA THR A 4 7.04 19.11 10.13
C THR A 4 8.13 20.09 10.59
N GLY A 5 7.82 20.96 11.56
CA GLY A 5 8.78 21.88 12.18
C GLY A 5 9.52 21.31 13.39
N LEU A 6 9.27 20.04 13.76
CA LEU A 6 9.90 19.43 14.93
C LEU A 6 11.34 18.97 14.63
N SER A 7 12.20 19.03 15.66
CA SER A 7 13.63 18.74 15.52
C SER A 7 13.98 17.27 15.81
N SER A 8 13.06 16.50 16.40
CA SER A 8 13.32 15.13 16.81
C SER A 8 12.07 14.24 16.77
N LEU A 9 12.28 12.92 16.58
CA LEU A 9 11.20 11.94 16.68
C LEU A 9 10.61 11.85 18.09
N GLY A 10 11.37 12.20 19.13
CA GLY A 10 10.86 12.28 20.50
C GLY A 10 9.82 13.39 20.68
N GLU A 11 10.01 14.56 20.06
CA GLU A 11 9.02 15.64 20.04
C GLU A 11 7.78 15.23 19.26
N ALA A 12 7.94 14.60 18.09
CA ALA A 12 6.83 14.09 17.28
C ALA A 12 6.02 13.02 18.04
N ALA A 13 6.68 12.09 18.72
CA ALA A 13 6.03 11.07 19.53
C ALA A 13 5.27 11.70 20.73
N SER A 14 5.86 12.71 21.37
CA SER A 14 5.21 13.44 22.45
C SER A 14 3.95 14.18 21.98
N HIS A 15 3.99 14.76 20.77
CA HIS A 15 2.82 15.38 20.16
C HIS A 15 1.71 14.35 19.87
N LEU A 16 2.07 13.19 19.32
CA LEU A 16 1.12 12.13 18.99
C LEU A 16 0.56 11.41 20.21
N SER A 17 1.28 11.39 21.34
CA SER A 17 0.75 10.83 22.61
C SER A 17 -0.45 11.61 23.16
N GLY A 18 -0.65 12.85 22.74
CA GLY A 18 -1.86 13.65 23.04
C GLY A 18 -3.02 13.44 22.05
N ASN A 19 -2.82 12.71 20.94
CA ASN A 19 -3.84 12.46 19.92
C ASN A 19 -4.58 11.16 20.18
N SER A 20 -5.91 11.19 20.15
CA SER A 20 -6.77 10.04 20.51
C SER A 20 -6.51 8.76 19.69
N ASN A 21 -6.12 8.90 18.41
CA ASN A 21 -5.88 7.77 17.54
C ASN A 21 -4.50 7.13 17.75
N PHE A 22 -3.54 7.89 18.25
CA PHE A 22 -2.15 7.48 18.38
C PHE A 22 -1.69 7.31 19.83
N ALA A 23 -2.38 7.93 20.79
CA ALA A 23 -1.97 7.99 22.20
C ALA A 23 -1.53 6.64 22.78
N ALA A 24 -2.37 5.61 22.62
CA ALA A 24 -2.09 4.27 23.17
C ALA A 24 -0.83 3.59 22.60
N TYR A 25 -0.38 4.02 21.43
CA TYR A 25 0.77 3.43 20.72
C TYR A 25 2.08 4.20 20.97
N PHE A 26 1.96 5.43 21.45
CA PHE A 26 3.07 6.28 21.88
C PHE A 26 3.14 6.45 23.40
N ASP A 27 2.31 5.71 24.15
CA ASP A 27 2.39 5.68 25.60
C ASP A 27 3.77 5.18 26.06
N GLY A 28 4.36 5.89 27.03
CA GLY A 28 5.74 5.64 27.48
C GLY A 28 6.84 6.14 26.53
N ALA A 29 6.50 6.67 25.36
CA ALA A 29 7.46 7.33 24.45
C ALA A 29 7.53 8.84 24.69
N ALA A 30 6.51 9.43 25.32
CA ALA A 30 6.47 10.86 25.64
C ALA A 30 7.67 11.27 26.51
N GLY A 31 8.39 12.32 26.09
CA GLY A 31 9.58 12.82 26.78
C GLY A 31 10.89 12.05 26.53
N ARG A 32 10.87 10.95 25.78
CA ARG A 32 12.10 10.25 25.38
C ARG A 32 12.74 10.96 24.19
N ARG A 33 14.07 11.23 24.30
CA ARG A 33 14.83 11.89 23.24
C ARG A 33 15.37 10.90 22.18
N ASP A 34 15.47 9.63 22.52
CA ASP A 34 16.13 8.56 21.75
C ASP A 34 15.16 7.60 21.07
N ILE A 35 14.10 8.14 20.47
CA ILE A 35 13.16 7.32 19.71
C ILE A 35 13.76 6.99 18.36
N SER A 36 13.88 5.69 18.05
CA SER A 36 14.32 5.23 16.74
C SER A 36 13.21 5.38 15.71
N ARG A 37 13.59 5.61 14.44
CA ARG A 37 12.67 5.61 13.29
C ARG A 37 11.84 4.32 13.24
N ALA A 38 12.47 3.16 13.43
CA ALA A 38 11.80 1.87 13.41
C ALA A 38 10.71 1.74 14.49
N PHE A 39 10.93 2.31 15.69
CA PHE A 39 9.91 2.36 16.73
C PHE A 39 8.75 3.27 16.30
N PHE A 40 9.04 4.48 15.83
CA PHE A 40 8.03 5.45 15.41
C PHE A 40 7.13 4.89 14.30
N GLU A 41 7.72 4.38 13.22
CA GLU A 41 6.99 3.75 12.12
C GLU A 41 6.16 2.55 12.60
N GLY A 42 6.72 1.73 13.48
CA GLY A 42 6.01 0.59 14.08
C GLY A 42 4.79 1.01 14.90
N ALA A 43 4.91 2.09 15.69
CA ALA A 43 3.80 2.65 16.46
C ALA A 43 2.70 3.21 15.56
N VAL A 44 3.05 3.98 14.51
CA VAL A 44 2.10 4.52 13.53
C VAL A 44 1.36 3.39 12.80
N ARG A 45 2.07 2.37 12.32
CA ARG A 45 1.44 1.20 11.66
C ARG A 45 0.53 0.45 12.62
N SER A 46 0.94 0.23 13.86
CA SER A 46 0.10 -0.42 14.87
C SER A 46 -1.16 0.39 15.19
N ALA A 47 -1.06 1.73 15.21
CA ALA A 47 -2.22 2.61 15.37
C ALA A 47 -3.22 2.44 14.22
N PHE A 48 -2.74 2.36 12.97
CA PHE A 48 -3.60 2.11 11.81
C PHE A 48 -4.37 0.78 11.96
N TYR A 49 -3.64 -0.34 12.17
CA TYR A 49 -4.29 -1.65 12.25
C TYR A 49 -5.19 -1.81 13.45
N GLY A 50 -4.82 -1.25 14.61
CA GLY A 50 -5.64 -1.29 15.81
C GLY A 50 -6.93 -0.47 15.66
N THR A 51 -6.85 0.72 15.06
CA THR A 51 -8.02 1.55 14.75
C THR A 51 -8.91 0.87 13.71
N ALA A 52 -8.33 0.34 12.63
CA ALA A 52 -9.07 -0.39 11.60
C ALA A 52 -9.82 -1.58 12.20
N ARG A 53 -9.17 -2.38 13.05
CA ARG A 53 -9.82 -3.51 13.73
C ARG A 53 -10.98 -3.05 14.62
N LYS A 54 -10.77 -2.01 15.43
CA LYS A 54 -11.78 -1.48 16.33
C LYS A 54 -13.02 -0.99 15.57
N LEU A 55 -12.83 -0.20 14.52
CA LEU A 55 -13.91 0.34 13.72
C LEU A 55 -14.63 -0.75 12.91
N CYS A 56 -13.89 -1.66 12.28
CA CYS A 56 -14.48 -2.76 11.53
C CYS A 56 -15.30 -3.68 12.44
N SER A 57 -14.86 -3.96 13.67
CA SER A 57 -15.61 -4.79 14.61
C SER A 57 -16.89 -4.13 15.13
N SER A 58 -17.03 -2.80 15.04
CA SER A 58 -18.26 -2.10 15.42
C SER A 58 -19.35 -2.19 14.37
N GLU A 59 -18.99 -2.51 13.10
CA GLU A 59 -19.93 -2.64 11.98
C GLU A 59 -20.36 -4.11 11.73
N SER A 60 -20.24 -4.97 12.73
CA SER A 60 -20.58 -6.40 12.67
C SER A 60 -19.88 -7.15 11.52
N ASP A 61 -20.51 -8.17 10.94
CA ASP A 61 -19.94 -9.02 9.88
C ASP A 61 -19.50 -8.21 8.63
N ALA A 62 -20.19 -7.13 8.33
CA ALA A 62 -19.89 -6.30 7.16
C ALA A 62 -18.52 -5.58 7.29
N GLY A 63 -18.17 -5.11 8.47
CA GLY A 63 -16.87 -4.52 8.75
C GLY A 63 -15.73 -5.55 8.72
N ASP A 64 -15.99 -6.78 9.14
CA ASP A 64 -14.99 -7.85 9.13
C ASP A 64 -14.44 -8.13 7.73
N HIS A 65 -15.23 -7.98 6.68
CA HIS A 65 -14.77 -8.18 5.30
C HIS A 65 -13.79 -7.07 4.86
N ILE A 66 -14.00 -5.80 5.29
CA ILE A 66 -13.03 -4.72 5.08
C ILE A 66 -11.74 -5.03 5.83
N TYR A 67 -11.86 -5.47 7.10
CA TYR A 67 -10.68 -5.81 7.90
C TYR A 67 -9.86 -6.95 7.28
N ARG A 68 -10.52 -7.98 6.73
CA ARG A 68 -9.84 -9.07 6.00
C ARG A 68 -9.04 -8.56 4.80
N TYR A 69 -9.56 -7.58 4.07
CA TYR A 69 -8.81 -6.95 2.98
C TYR A 69 -7.56 -6.23 3.48
N ILE A 70 -7.68 -5.46 4.59
CA ILE A 70 -6.55 -4.77 5.21
C ILE A 70 -5.52 -5.78 5.73
N ALA A 71 -5.95 -6.82 6.43
CA ALA A 71 -5.10 -7.88 6.96
C ALA A 71 -4.38 -8.67 5.83
N LEU A 72 -5.04 -8.85 4.68
CA LEU A 72 -4.42 -9.46 3.50
C LEU A 72 -3.30 -8.60 2.93
N GLY A 73 -3.45 -7.27 2.95
CA GLY A 73 -2.36 -6.35 2.59
C GLY A 73 -1.14 -6.56 3.47
N LEU A 74 -1.35 -6.52 4.78
CA LEU A 74 -0.29 -6.73 5.77
C LEU A 74 0.38 -8.11 5.62
N GLU A 75 -0.40 -9.16 5.38
CA GLU A 75 0.14 -10.50 5.15
C GLU A 75 1.02 -10.55 3.89
N ASN A 76 0.60 -9.88 2.80
CA ASN A 76 1.40 -9.78 1.59
C ASN A 76 2.74 -9.07 1.84
N ASP A 77 2.73 -7.98 2.61
CA ASP A 77 3.94 -7.24 2.97
C ASP A 77 4.92 -8.14 3.75
N TYR A 78 4.41 -8.94 4.69
CA TYR A 78 5.26 -9.91 5.40
C TYR A 78 5.82 -11.01 4.51
N VAL A 79 5.02 -11.52 3.57
CA VAL A 79 5.51 -12.53 2.60
C VAL A 79 6.59 -11.93 1.71
N LEU A 80 6.40 -10.70 1.25
CA LEU A 80 7.38 -9.97 0.42
C LEU A 80 8.67 -9.71 1.21
N ASP A 81 8.56 -9.13 2.40
CA ASP A 81 9.71 -8.85 3.27
C ASP A 81 10.50 -10.12 3.58
N TYR A 82 9.79 -11.24 3.82
CA TYR A 82 10.45 -12.52 4.04
C TYR A 82 11.22 -12.97 2.79
N ILE A 83 10.62 -12.87 1.61
CA ILE A 83 11.28 -13.26 0.35
C ILE A 83 12.50 -12.37 0.09
N ILE A 84 12.40 -11.06 0.36
CA ILE A 84 13.53 -10.13 0.24
C ILE A 84 14.67 -10.56 1.19
N ASN A 85 14.38 -10.82 2.46
CA ASN A 85 15.40 -11.26 3.41
C ASN A 85 15.99 -12.63 3.03
N LEU A 86 15.18 -13.54 2.50
CA LEU A 86 15.67 -14.83 1.98
C LEU A 86 16.60 -14.61 0.78
N SER A 87 16.28 -13.68 -0.12
CA SER A 87 17.11 -13.34 -1.27
C SER A 87 18.46 -12.73 -0.89
N LEU A 88 18.51 -12.05 0.26
CA LEU A 88 19.72 -11.45 0.82
C LEU A 88 20.53 -12.44 1.69
N GLY A 89 20.05 -13.68 1.85
CA GLY A 89 20.68 -14.68 2.72
C GLY A 89 20.57 -14.38 4.22
N THR A 90 19.59 -13.55 4.61
CA THR A 90 19.38 -13.11 6.01
C THR A 90 17.96 -13.37 6.52
N PRO A 91 17.36 -14.57 6.28
CA PRO A 91 15.98 -14.85 6.68
C PRO A 91 15.75 -14.75 8.19
N GLU A 92 16.80 -14.95 8.99
CA GLU A 92 16.75 -14.82 10.45
C GLU A 92 16.58 -13.37 10.94
N LYS A 93 16.83 -12.37 10.10
CA LYS A 93 16.56 -10.95 10.42
C LYS A 93 15.08 -10.60 10.36
N MET A 94 14.25 -11.48 9.81
CA MET A 94 12.81 -11.37 9.95
C MET A 94 12.40 -11.61 11.39
N ILE A 95 12.55 -10.59 12.18
CA ILE A 95 11.87 -10.53 13.46
C ILE A 95 10.40 -10.34 13.14
N LEU A 96 9.55 -11.21 13.66
CA LEU A 96 8.11 -10.95 13.80
C LEU A 96 7.98 -9.63 14.57
N LYS A 97 8.15 -8.52 13.87
CA LYS A 97 7.77 -7.21 14.38
C LYS A 97 6.31 -7.38 14.76
N ARG A 98 6.08 -7.39 16.06
CA ARG A 98 4.82 -7.70 16.70
C ARG A 98 3.71 -6.86 16.09
N VAL A 99 3.03 -7.39 15.11
CA VAL A 99 1.74 -6.88 14.72
C VAL A 99 0.72 -7.91 15.20
N PRO A 100 0.17 -7.72 16.41
CA PRO A 100 -0.80 -8.64 17.01
C PRO A 100 -1.97 -8.95 16.08
N GLU A 101 -2.27 -8.03 15.18
CA GLU A 101 -3.35 -8.03 14.22
C GLU A 101 -3.25 -9.15 13.19
N LEU A 102 -2.04 -9.58 12.81
CA LEU A 102 -1.88 -10.71 11.88
C LEU A 102 -2.33 -12.05 12.44
N ARG A 103 -2.32 -12.22 13.76
CA ARG A 103 -2.71 -13.48 14.40
C ARG A 103 -4.18 -13.84 14.19
N THR A 104 -5.02 -12.87 13.89
CA THR A 104 -6.47 -13.05 13.80
C THR A 104 -7.02 -13.04 12.36
N GLY A 105 -6.24 -12.60 11.38
CA GLY A 105 -6.73 -12.40 9.99
C GLY A 105 -6.14 -13.35 8.95
N THR A 106 -5.08 -14.11 9.26
CA THR A 106 -4.41 -14.96 8.28
C THR A 106 -4.57 -16.45 8.58
N LYS A 107 -4.74 -17.25 7.50
CA LYS A 107 -4.62 -18.71 7.54
C LYS A 107 -3.18 -19.18 7.23
N LEU A 108 -2.26 -18.25 6.95
CA LEU A 108 -0.87 -18.55 6.68
C LEU A 108 -0.13 -18.75 8.00
N ASP A 109 0.56 -19.90 8.15
CA ASP A 109 1.44 -20.13 9.29
C ASP A 109 2.76 -19.38 9.09
N LEU A 110 2.79 -18.13 9.56
CA LEU A 110 3.97 -17.27 9.47
C LEU A 110 5.15 -17.82 10.26
N ALA A 111 4.90 -18.51 11.39
CA ALA A 111 5.97 -19.10 12.19
C ALA A 111 6.67 -20.24 11.43
N LYS A 112 5.93 -20.97 10.61
CA LYS A 112 6.48 -21.97 9.71
C LYS A 112 7.20 -21.32 8.53
N LEU A 113 6.60 -20.30 7.91
CA LEU A 113 7.19 -19.54 6.80
C LEU A 113 8.59 -19.06 7.17
N PHE A 114 8.76 -18.43 8.33
CA PHE A 114 10.04 -17.82 8.74
C PHE A 114 11.13 -18.82 9.16
N LYS A 115 10.82 -20.11 9.20
CA LYS A 115 11.82 -21.18 9.40
C LYS A 115 12.41 -21.71 8.10
N ILE A 116 11.78 -21.45 6.98
CA ILE A 116 12.20 -21.91 5.66
C ILE A 116 13.45 -21.13 5.25
N LYS A 117 14.49 -21.80 4.79
CA LYS A 117 15.75 -21.16 4.37
C LYS A 117 16.13 -21.45 2.92
N ASP A 118 15.30 -22.22 2.24
CA ASP A 118 15.54 -22.67 0.88
C ASP A 118 14.37 -22.28 -0.05
N PRO A 119 14.62 -21.67 -1.23
CA PRO A 119 13.57 -21.27 -2.18
C PRO A 119 12.67 -22.43 -2.64
N ALA A 120 13.23 -23.63 -2.82
CA ALA A 120 12.43 -24.81 -3.23
C ALA A 120 11.49 -25.27 -2.10
N GLU A 121 11.93 -25.20 -0.84
CA GLU A 121 11.07 -25.45 0.31
C GLU A 121 9.97 -24.39 0.42
N LEU A 122 10.30 -23.10 0.19
CA LEU A 122 9.33 -22.02 0.12
C LEU A 122 8.26 -22.29 -0.95
N GLY A 123 8.68 -22.67 -2.15
CA GLY A 123 7.76 -23.07 -3.23
C GLY A 123 6.83 -24.20 -2.82
N ARG A 124 7.34 -25.27 -2.19
CA ARG A 124 6.52 -26.37 -1.67
C ARG A 124 5.55 -25.95 -0.57
N TYR A 125 5.94 -25.02 0.29
CA TYR A 125 5.06 -24.48 1.32
C TYR A 125 3.94 -23.64 0.70
N LEU A 126 4.30 -22.65 -0.14
CA LEU A 126 3.34 -21.73 -0.74
C LEU A 126 2.38 -22.39 -1.73
N SER A 127 2.78 -23.49 -2.39
CA SER A 127 1.92 -24.24 -3.32
C SER A 127 0.62 -24.77 -2.68
N LYS A 128 0.61 -24.94 -1.36
CA LYS A 128 -0.54 -25.43 -0.56
C LYS A 128 -1.37 -24.29 0.04
N THR A 129 -1.08 -23.04 -0.32
CA THR A 129 -1.72 -21.85 0.22
C THR A 129 -2.39 -21.04 -0.88
N LYS A 130 -3.06 -19.94 -0.51
CA LYS A 130 -3.58 -18.94 -1.47
C LYS A 130 -2.49 -18.32 -2.35
N TYR A 131 -1.22 -18.46 -1.98
CA TYR A 131 -0.04 -17.96 -2.70
C TYR A 131 0.53 -18.97 -3.73
N ALA A 132 -0.16 -20.04 -4.05
CA ALA A 132 0.31 -21.03 -5.02
C ALA A 132 0.72 -20.41 -6.38
N LYS A 133 0.05 -19.32 -6.79
CA LYS A 133 0.41 -18.57 -8.02
C LYS A 133 1.74 -17.84 -7.96
N LEU A 134 2.33 -17.69 -6.78
CA LEU A 134 3.66 -17.09 -6.61
C LEU A 134 4.79 -18.07 -6.95
N VAL A 135 4.52 -19.38 -6.83
CA VAL A 135 5.55 -20.41 -7.00
C VAL A 135 6.32 -20.32 -8.33
N PRO A 136 5.67 -20.06 -9.49
CA PRO A 136 6.40 -19.92 -10.76
C PRO A 136 7.36 -18.71 -10.81
N ALA A 137 7.17 -17.71 -9.96
CA ALA A 137 8.03 -16.53 -9.88
C ALA A 137 9.21 -16.70 -8.89
N LEU A 138 9.24 -17.80 -8.14
CA LEU A 138 10.34 -18.11 -7.22
C LEU A 138 11.48 -18.83 -7.94
N PRO A 139 12.73 -18.61 -7.51
CA PRO A 139 13.87 -19.41 -7.97
C PRO A 139 13.64 -20.91 -7.74
N LYS A 140 14.09 -21.73 -8.69
CA LYS A 140 13.98 -23.19 -8.58
C LYS A 140 15.17 -23.79 -7.87
N ASN A 141 16.34 -23.16 -7.97
CA ASN A 141 17.58 -23.65 -7.42
C ASN A 141 18.20 -22.63 -6.45
N ALA A 142 18.98 -23.14 -5.49
CA ALA A 142 19.77 -22.30 -4.60
C ALA A 142 20.79 -21.48 -5.42
N GLY A 143 20.90 -20.18 -5.13
CA GLY A 143 21.81 -19.26 -5.83
C GLY A 143 21.22 -18.56 -7.06
N GLU A 144 20.04 -18.96 -7.54
CA GLU A 144 19.31 -18.17 -8.55
C GLU A 144 18.82 -16.85 -7.93
N LYS A 145 18.82 -15.79 -8.74
CA LYS A 145 18.35 -14.48 -8.31
C LYS A 145 16.82 -14.43 -8.24
N PHE A 146 16.32 -13.79 -7.19
CA PHE A 146 14.91 -13.46 -7.08
C PHE A 146 14.59 -12.22 -7.94
N ASP A 147 13.58 -12.34 -8.77
CA ASP A 147 12.96 -11.16 -9.41
C ASP A 147 11.92 -10.57 -8.45
N ILE A 148 12.39 -9.67 -7.58
CA ILE A 148 11.54 -9.04 -6.55
C ILE A 148 10.40 -8.26 -7.18
N SER A 149 10.62 -7.57 -8.30
CA SER A 149 9.57 -6.81 -8.99
C SER A 149 8.45 -7.70 -9.53
N LEU A 150 8.82 -8.85 -10.12
CA LEU A 150 7.82 -9.85 -10.55
C LEU A 150 7.06 -10.43 -9.37
N ILE A 151 7.75 -10.77 -8.28
CA ILE A 151 7.17 -11.32 -7.06
C ILE A 151 6.16 -10.34 -6.46
N GLU A 152 6.53 -9.07 -6.33
CA GLU A 152 5.65 -8.00 -5.84
C GLU A 152 4.40 -7.84 -6.72
N THR A 153 4.57 -7.86 -8.04
CA THR A 153 3.46 -7.80 -9.00
C THR A 153 2.52 -8.99 -8.83
N VAL A 154 3.05 -10.20 -8.68
CA VAL A 154 2.23 -11.41 -8.50
C VAL A 154 1.50 -11.39 -7.15
N LEU A 155 2.16 -10.96 -6.07
CA LEU A 155 1.52 -10.77 -4.76
C LEU A 155 0.38 -9.75 -4.84
N SER A 156 0.58 -8.64 -5.52
CA SER A 156 -0.46 -7.63 -5.76
C SER A 156 -1.64 -8.21 -6.55
N LYS A 157 -1.39 -8.98 -7.60
CA LYS A 157 -2.45 -9.68 -8.37
C LYS A 157 -3.24 -10.67 -7.50
N ILE A 158 -2.57 -11.42 -6.62
CA ILE A 158 -3.23 -12.33 -5.67
C ILE A 158 -4.11 -11.54 -4.70
N LYS A 159 -3.55 -10.48 -4.08
CA LYS A 159 -4.25 -9.61 -3.13
C LYS A 159 -5.54 -9.06 -3.73
N TYR A 160 -5.45 -8.41 -4.89
CA TYR A 160 -6.61 -7.75 -5.48
C TYR A 160 -7.64 -8.75 -6.00
N LYS A 161 -7.22 -9.88 -6.55
CA LYS A 161 -8.15 -10.95 -6.93
C LYS A 161 -8.95 -11.46 -5.74
N LEU A 162 -8.30 -11.68 -4.60
CA LEU A 162 -8.98 -12.14 -3.38
C LEU A 162 -9.87 -11.04 -2.80
N ALA A 163 -9.42 -9.79 -2.83
CA ALA A 163 -10.19 -8.65 -2.37
C ALA A 163 -11.49 -8.47 -3.15
N PHE A 164 -11.44 -8.50 -4.48
CA PHE A 164 -12.63 -8.34 -5.32
C PHE A 164 -13.61 -9.51 -5.13
N ALA A 165 -13.12 -10.75 -5.07
CA ALA A 165 -13.97 -11.90 -4.80
C ALA A 165 -14.66 -11.83 -3.41
N GLU A 166 -13.97 -11.25 -2.41
CA GLU A 166 -14.55 -11.03 -1.08
C GLU A 166 -15.61 -9.91 -1.13
N ILE A 167 -15.33 -8.81 -1.81
CA ILE A 167 -16.24 -7.67 -1.96
C ILE A 167 -17.53 -8.11 -2.68
N GLU A 168 -17.42 -8.75 -3.84
CA GLU A 168 -18.56 -9.24 -4.61
C GLU A 168 -19.45 -10.20 -3.82
N ARG A 169 -18.84 -11.06 -3.00
CA ARG A 169 -19.57 -12.03 -2.19
C ARG A 169 -20.28 -11.41 -0.99
N SER A 170 -19.71 -10.34 -0.41
CA SER A 170 -20.06 -9.88 0.93
C SER A 170 -20.94 -8.64 0.94
N TYR A 171 -20.98 -7.90 -0.17
CA TYR A 171 -21.73 -6.64 -0.25
C TYR A 171 -22.74 -6.65 -1.41
N GLY A 172 -23.80 -5.84 -1.26
CA GLY A 172 -24.74 -5.58 -2.35
C GLY A 172 -24.06 -4.90 -3.55
N ALA A 173 -24.62 -5.06 -4.75
CA ALA A 173 -24.00 -4.64 -6.02
C ALA A 173 -23.54 -3.16 -6.03
N GLU A 174 -24.33 -2.25 -5.47
CA GLU A 174 -24.01 -0.81 -5.40
C GLU A 174 -22.78 -0.57 -4.52
N THR A 175 -22.76 -1.11 -3.30
CA THR A 175 -21.64 -0.98 -2.35
C THR A 175 -20.37 -1.64 -2.92
N ALA A 176 -20.51 -2.85 -3.46
CA ALA A 176 -19.39 -3.59 -4.06
C ALA A 176 -18.76 -2.78 -5.21
N LYS A 177 -19.57 -2.22 -6.09
CA LYS A 177 -19.11 -1.38 -7.21
C LYS A 177 -18.29 -0.19 -6.72
N VAL A 178 -18.76 0.53 -5.72
CA VAL A 178 -18.05 1.71 -5.17
C VAL A 178 -16.72 1.33 -4.55
N LEU A 179 -16.69 0.26 -3.74
CA LEU A 179 -15.46 -0.25 -3.11
C LEU A 179 -14.43 -0.70 -4.16
N GLU A 180 -14.88 -1.44 -5.17
CA GLU A 180 -14.02 -1.88 -6.26
C GLU A 180 -13.46 -0.72 -7.08
N GLU A 181 -14.30 0.26 -7.43
CA GLU A 181 -13.89 1.44 -8.18
C GLU A 181 -12.79 2.23 -7.45
N SER A 182 -12.88 2.35 -6.13
CA SER A 182 -11.84 3.02 -5.34
C SER A 182 -10.52 2.24 -5.39
N ILE A 183 -10.57 0.92 -5.23
CA ILE A 183 -9.38 0.05 -5.32
C ILE A 183 -8.80 0.08 -6.76
N LYS A 184 -9.64 -0.09 -7.77
CA LYS A 184 -9.23 -0.09 -9.19
C LYS A 184 -8.58 1.23 -9.61
N THR A 185 -9.08 2.37 -9.07
CA THR A 185 -8.47 3.68 -9.32
C THR A 185 -7.03 3.74 -8.81
N ARG A 186 -6.75 3.25 -7.61
CA ARG A 186 -5.39 3.20 -7.04
C ARG A 186 -4.47 2.27 -7.84
N ILE A 187 -4.99 1.11 -8.27
CA ILE A 187 -4.23 0.17 -9.13
C ILE A 187 -3.89 0.83 -10.47
N GLU A 188 -4.87 1.46 -11.11
CA GLU A 188 -4.71 2.09 -12.43
C GLU A 188 -3.64 3.19 -12.40
N LEU A 189 -3.64 4.02 -11.35
CA LEU A 189 -2.63 5.05 -11.14
C LEU A 189 -1.24 4.45 -10.86
N THR A 190 -1.16 3.38 -10.07
CA THR A 190 0.10 2.67 -9.80
C THR A 190 0.63 2.01 -11.08
N ASP A 191 -0.22 1.37 -11.86
CA ASP A 191 0.14 0.79 -13.16
C ASP A 191 0.63 1.88 -14.13
N PHE A 192 -0.01 3.06 -14.17
CA PHE A 192 0.45 4.19 -14.99
C PHE A 192 1.87 4.64 -14.59
N LEU A 193 2.13 4.78 -13.28
CA LEU A 193 3.47 5.12 -12.79
C LEU A 193 4.51 4.07 -13.18
N THR A 194 4.15 2.80 -13.12
CA THR A 194 5.01 1.69 -13.55
C THR A 194 5.35 1.84 -15.05
N VAL A 195 4.35 2.13 -15.91
CA VAL A 195 4.58 2.40 -17.33
C VAL A 195 5.49 3.60 -17.55
N TYR A 196 5.20 4.71 -16.89
CA TYR A 196 5.98 5.94 -16.99
C TYR A 196 7.45 5.72 -16.62
N ARG A 197 7.70 5.10 -15.47
CA ARG A 197 9.06 4.80 -14.99
C ARG A 197 9.79 3.80 -15.89
N ALA A 198 9.08 2.77 -16.33
CA ALA A 198 9.66 1.77 -17.23
C ALA A 198 10.16 2.38 -18.54
N LYS A 199 9.39 3.34 -19.10
CA LYS A 199 9.79 4.06 -20.31
C LYS A 199 10.89 5.09 -20.05
N LYS A 200 10.85 5.78 -18.91
CA LYS A 200 11.78 6.85 -18.59
C LYS A 200 13.18 6.35 -18.22
N TYR A 201 13.24 5.26 -17.46
CA TYR A 201 14.47 4.84 -16.79
C TYR A 201 15.00 3.48 -17.23
N TYR A 202 14.12 2.58 -17.71
CA TYR A 202 14.51 1.17 -17.86
C TYR A 202 14.46 0.67 -19.30
N GLY A 203 13.84 1.39 -20.24
CA GLY A 203 13.71 0.95 -21.63
C GLY A 203 13.05 -0.42 -21.78
N MET A 204 12.11 -0.77 -20.91
CA MET A 204 11.47 -2.09 -20.89
C MET A 204 10.71 -2.36 -22.20
N SER A 205 10.76 -3.61 -22.68
CA SER A 205 9.93 -4.05 -23.79
C SER A 205 8.43 -4.00 -23.41
N GLU A 206 7.57 -3.84 -24.41
CA GLU A 206 6.11 -3.85 -24.21
C GLU A 206 5.64 -5.13 -23.52
N MET A 207 6.18 -6.29 -23.89
CA MET A 207 5.83 -7.57 -23.28
C MET A 207 6.22 -7.63 -21.80
N SER A 208 7.43 -7.20 -21.46
CA SER A 208 7.89 -7.14 -20.07
C SER A 208 7.05 -6.17 -19.25
N LEU A 209 6.72 -5.02 -19.86
CA LEU A 209 5.88 -4.01 -19.23
C LEU A 209 4.48 -4.56 -18.89
N ARG A 210 3.81 -5.22 -19.85
CA ARG A 210 2.49 -5.84 -19.62
C ARG A 210 2.53 -6.88 -18.49
N THR A 211 3.64 -7.59 -18.34
CA THR A 211 3.82 -8.56 -17.25
C THR A 211 3.93 -7.88 -15.88
N ALA A 212 4.56 -6.71 -15.84
CA ALA A 212 4.78 -5.93 -14.61
C ALA A 212 3.53 -5.19 -14.10
N LEU A 213 2.42 -5.18 -14.85
CA LEU A 213 1.19 -4.49 -14.47
C LEU A 213 0.22 -5.42 -13.74
N VAL A 214 -0.50 -4.86 -12.77
CA VAL A 214 -1.61 -5.56 -12.08
C VAL A 214 -2.80 -5.74 -13.01
N GLY A 215 -3.17 -4.71 -13.79
CA GLY A 215 -4.04 -4.86 -14.94
C GLY A 215 -5.51 -4.47 -14.75
N TYR A 216 -5.91 -3.92 -13.61
CA TYR A 216 -7.28 -3.43 -13.42
C TYR A 216 -7.44 -1.98 -13.90
N ARG A 217 -8.63 -1.65 -14.45
CA ARG A 217 -8.96 -0.34 -15.01
C ARG A 217 -10.28 0.17 -14.45
N CYS A 218 -10.41 1.49 -14.34
CA CYS A 218 -11.60 2.15 -13.81
C CYS A 218 -11.92 3.46 -14.53
N VAL A 219 -10.97 4.37 -14.63
CA VAL A 219 -11.17 5.73 -15.16
C VAL A 219 -10.75 5.83 -16.62
N MET A 220 -9.69 5.13 -17.02
CA MET A 220 -9.23 5.10 -18.40
C MET A 220 -9.93 3.99 -19.20
N ASN A 221 -10.32 4.29 -20.43
CA ASN A 221 -10.78 3.27 -21.36
C ASN A 221 -9.61 2.46 -21.95
N SER A 222 -9.92 1.29 -22.50
CA SER A 222 -8.90 0.37 -23.02
C SER A 222 -8.08 0.98 -24.16
N ALA A 223 -8.67 1.81 -25.03
CA ALA A 223 -7.95 2.42 -26.14
C ALA A 223 -6.90 3.43 -25.66
N THR A 224 -7.25 4.28 -24.70
CA THR A 224 -6.29 5.21 -24.07
C THR A 224 -5.17 4.44 -23.37
N TRP A 225 -5.51 3.38 -22.64
CA TRP A 225 -4.53 2.56 -21.97
C TRP A 225 -3.54 1.89 -22.95
N GLU A 226 -4.03 1.38 -24.06
CA GLU A 226 -3.16 0.81 -25.11
C GLU A 226 -2.21 1.86 -25.68
N ARG A 227 -2.68 3.10 -25.94
CA ARG A 227 -1.80 4.18 -26.39
C ARG A 227 -0.71 4.52 -25.36
N ILE A 228 -1.04 4.49 -24.07
CA ILE A 228 -0.06 4.69 -22.98
C ILE A 228 0.99 3.57 -22.99
N ILE A 229 0.58 2.30 -23.10
CA ILE A 229 1.51 1.16 -23.11
C ILE A 229 2.41 1.20 -24.34
N THR A 230 1.84 1.47 -25.52
CA THR A 230 2.57 1.46 -26.80
C THR A 230 3.33 2.75 -27.09
N ALA A 231 3.15 3.81 -26.28
CA ALA A 231 3.90 5.06 -26.41
C ALA A 231 5.41 4.79 -26.43
N LYS A 232 6.14 5.48 -27.29
CA LYS A 232 7.59 5.29 -27.47
C LYS A 232 8.41 5.91 -26.33
N THR A 233 7.90 6.97 -25.71
CA THR A 233 8.58 7.72 -24.65
C THR A 233 7.67 7.90 -23.44
N ALA A 234 8.29 8.21 -22.29
CA ALA A 234 7.55 8.56 -21.07
C ALA A 234 6.67 9.81 -21.26
N ASP A 235 7.17 10.80 -22.01
CA ASP A 235 6.44 12.05 -22.28
C ASP A 235 5.21 11.82 -23.16
N GLN A 236 5.30 10.94 -24.15
CA GLN A 236 4.13 10.52 -24.92
C GLN A 236 3.11 9.79 -24.04
N ALA A 237 3.56 8.89 -23.18
CA ALA A 237 2.67 8.20 -22.23
C ALA A 237 1.99 9.19 -21.28
N LEU A 238 2.71 10.21 -20.80
CA LEU A 238 2.15 11.27 -19.95
C LEU A 238 1.15 12.14 -20.71
N THR A 239 1.39 12.46 -21.98
CA THR A 239 0.45 13.19 -22.84
C THR A 239 -0.87 12.44 -22.98
N GLU A 240 -0.82 11.14 -23.29
CA GLU A 240 -2.02 10.29 -23.40
C GLU A 240 -2.76 10.18 -22.06
N PHE A 241 -2.02 10.06 -20.97
CA PHE A 241 -2.58 10.05 -19.62
C PHE A 241 -3.26 11.39 -19.29
N SER A 242 -2.64 12.51 -19.63
CA SER A 242 -3.16 13.86 -19.38
C SER A 242 -4.43 14.16 -20.18
N ALA A 243 -4.62 13.51 -21.32
CA ALA A 243 -5.86 13.60 -22.12
C ALA A 243 -6.94 12.57 -21.71
N SER A 244 -6.70 11.78 -20.66
CA SER A 244 -7.61 10.72 -20.20
C SER A 244 -8.69 11.25 -19.26
N GLY A 245 -9.48 10.34 -18.67
CA GLY A 245 -10.44 10.65 -17.61
C GLY A 245 -9.81 11.22 -16.34
N TYR A 246 -8.48 11.30 -16.25
CA TYR A 246 -7.76 11.98 -15.18
C TYR A 246 -7.52 13.48 -15.43
N ALA A 247 -7.82 14.02 -16.61
CA ALA A 247 -7.60 15.44 -16.95
C ALA A 247 -8.08 16.43 -15.88
N PRO A 248 -9.29 16.32 -15.27
CA PRO A 248 -9.70 17.25 -14.22
C PRO A 248 -8.87 17.18 -12.93
N ARG A 249 -8.30 16.00 -12.62
CA ARG A 249 -7.41 15.83 -11.46
C ARG A 249 -6.03 16.38 -11.75
N ILE A 250 -5.57 16.24 -12.99
CA ILE A 250 -4.30 16.80 -13.46
C ILE A 250 -4.34 18.33 -13.44
N GLU A 251 -5.45 18.92 -13.88
CA GLU A 251 -5.66 20.38 -13.79
C GLU A 251 -5.61 20.87 -12.33
N ARG A 252 -6.16 20.08 -11.40
CA ARG A 252 -6.17 20.44 -9.97
C ARG A 252 -4.83 20.25 -9.27
N PHE A 253 -4.10 19.18 -9.55
CA PHE A 253 -2.94 18.76 -8.76
C PHE A 253 -1.60 18.88 -9.50
N GLY A 254 -1.63 19.06 -10.82
CA GLY A 254 -0.42 19.03 -11.66
C GLY A 254 0.19 17.62 -11.81
N THR A 255 1.28 17.53 -12.55
CA THR A 255 2.02 16.28 -12.81
C THR A 255 3.53 16.43 -12.59
N HIS A 256 3.96 17.49 -11.89
CA HIS A 256 5.37 17.71 -11.56
C HIS A 256 5.92 16.60 -10.65
N ASP A 257 5.09 16.10 -9.74
CA ASP A 257 5.33 14.92 -8.93
C ASP A 257 4.20 13.91 -9.14
N LEU A 258 4.49 12.86 -9.91
CA LEU A 258 3.50 11.84 -10.25
C LEU A 258 3.18 10.90 -9.08
N GLU A 259 4.09 10.73 -8.11
CA GLU A 259 3.80 9.94 -6.91
C GLU A 259 2.79 10.67 -6.03
N LEU A 260 3.05 11.94 -5.75
CA LEU A 260 2.13 12.77 -4.99
C LEU A 260 0.78 12.95 -5.71
N PHE A 261 0.83 13.12 -7.04
CA PHE A 261 -0.39 13.15 -7.88
C PHE A 261 -1.21 11.87 -7.70
N LYS A 262 -0.58 10.69 -7.76
CA LYS A 262 -1.24 9.39 -7.59
C LYS A 262 -2.05 9.35 -6.28
N GLU A 263 -1.42 9.72 -5.17
CA GLU A 263 -2.07 9.68 -3.86
C GLU A 263 -3.23 10.69 -3.78
N LYS A 264 -3.00 11.95 -4.17
CA LYS A 264 -4.05 12.98 -4.17
C LYS A 264 -5.22 12.61 -5.09
N ALA A 265 -4.93 12.15 -6.31
CA ALA A 265 -5.95 11.77 -7.27
C ALA A 265 -6.79 10.56 -6.81
N ALA A 266 -6.18 9.61 -6.07
CA ALA A 266 -6.90 8.49 -5.49
C ALA A 266 -7.80 8.93 -4.33
N ALA A 267 -7.32 9.81 -3.45
CA ALA A 267 -8.03 10.24 -2.25
C ALA A 267 -9.28 11.10 -2.52
N VAL A 268 -9.37 11.77 -3.69
CA VAL A 268 -10.54 12.63 -4.05
C VAL A 268 -11.87 11.88 -3.92
N LYS A 269 -11.92 10.62 -4.37
CA LYS A 269 -13.15 9.82 -4.27
C LYS A 269 -13.45 9.45 -2.80
N ASP A 270 -12.42 9.08 -2.05
CA ASP A 270 -12.58 8.67 -0.65
C ASP A 270 -13.09 9.84 0.20
N ILE A 271 -12.60 11.07 -0.01
CA ILE A 271 -13.11 12.28 0.65
C ILE A 271 -14.60 12.49 0.32
N ARG A 272 -14.95 12.40 -0.97
CA ARG A 272 -16.34 12.55 -1.38
C ARG A 272 -17.26 11.52 -0.75
N HIS A 273 -16.83 10.26 -0.72
CA HIS A 273 -17.60 9.18 -0.11
C HIS A 273 -17.76 9.37 1.40
N MET A 274 -16.69 9.78 2.10
CA MET A 274 -16.74 10.04 3.54
C MET A 274 -17.75 11.15 3.90
N HIS A 275 -17.88 12.18 3.05
CA HIS A 275 -18.78 13.30 3.33
C HIS A 275 -20.21 13.10 2.84
N PHE A 276 -20.45 12.35 1.76
CA PHE A 276 -21.74 12.32 1.07
C PHE A 276 -22.36 10.93 0.94
N SER A 277 -21.66 9.84 1.29
CA SER A 277 -22.26 8.52 1.28
C SER A 277 -23.17 8.31 2.50
N THR A 278 -24.34 7.70 2.25
CA THR A 278 -25.23 7.21 3.30
C THR A 278 -24.99 5.74 3.66
N ASP A 279 -24.13 5.06 2.91
CA ASP A 279 -23.75 3.67 3.18
C ASP A 279 -22.58 3.65 4.19
N PRO A 280 -22.80 3.10 5.41
CA PRO A 280 -21.78 3.10 6.46
C PRO A 280 -20.51 2.34 6.07
N ILE A 281 -20.63 1.32 5.23
CA ILE A 281 -19.47 0.53 4.76
C ILE A 281 -18.60 1.33 3.80
N ILE A 282 -19.20 2.11 2.91
CA ILE A 282 -18.47 3.01 2.01
C ILE A 282 -17.77 4.10 2.84
N VAL A 283 -18.46 4.69 3.81
CA VAL A 283 -17.88 5.69 4.72
C VAL A 283 -16.72 5.11 5.50
N LEU A 284 -16.88 3.93 6.12
CA LEU A 284 -15.83 3.25 6.86
C LEU A 284 -14.60 2.95 5.99
N ALA A 285 -14.81 2.37 4.81
CA ALA A 285 -13.72 2.04 3.90
C ALA A 285 -12.96 3.31 3.44
N SER A 286 -13.69 4.38 3.15
CA SER A 286 -13.10 5.67 2.74
C SER A 286 -12.33 6.32 3.89
N TYR A 287 -12.89 6.31 5.11
CA TYR A 287 -12.19 6.79 6.29
C TYR A 287 -10.87 6.04 6.53
N LEU A 288 -10.90 4.71 6.48
CA LEU A 288 -9.71 3.90 6.73
C LEU A 288 -8.61 4.14 5.68
N ARG A 289 -8.97 4.42 4.43
CA ARG A 289 -7.97 4.80 3.41
C ARG A 289 -7.36 6.16 3.68
N LEU A 290 -8.18 7.16 4.01
CA LEU A 290 -7.67 8.50 4.37
C LEU A 290 -6.82 8.46 5.64
N PHE A 291 -7.20 7.62 6.61
CA PHE A 291 -6.40 7.41 7.81
C PHE A 291 -5.07 6.68 7.51
N GLN A 292 -5.05 5.79 6.51
CA GLN A 292 -3.80 5.22 6.01
C GLN A 292 -2.92 6.29 5.37
N ASP A 293 -3.48 7.15 4.52
CA ASP A 293 -2.75 8.27 3.91
C ASP A 293 -2.18 9.22 4.98
N GLU A 294 -2.91 9.46 6.09
CA GLU A 294 -2.41 10.20 7.28
C GLU A 294 -1.23 9.47 7.94
N CYS A 295 -1.32 8.17 8.14
CA CYS A 295 -0.23 7.36 8.68
C CYS A 295 1.01 7.39 7.78
N ASP A 296 0.82 7.32 6.46
CA ASP A 296 1.91 7.41 5.50
C ASP A 296 2.57 8.81 5.53
N ASN A 297 1.79 9.88 5.70
CA ASN A 297 2.34 11.22 5.96
C ASN A 297 3.18 11.27 7.23
N LEU A 298 2.74 10.64 8.33
CA LEU A 298 3.53 10.58 9.57
C LEU A 298 4.85 9.83 9.38
N ILE A 299 4.87 8.78 8.57
CA ILE A 299 6.09 8.05 8.24
C ILE A 299 7.05 8.94 7.40
N LYS A 300 6.54 9.69 6.42
CA LYS A 300 7.33 10.65 5.64
C LYS A 300 7.90 11.76 6.51
N ILE A 301 7.11 12.29 7.45
CA ILE A 301 7.60 13.28 8.43
C ILE A 301 8.72 12.70 9.29
N ALA A 302 8.56 11.46 9.78
CA ALA A 302 9.60 10.80 10.57
C ALA A 302 10.89 10.59 9.76
N GLU A 303 10.75 10.31 8.47
CA GLU A 303 11.86 10.21 7.53
C GLU A 303 12.57 11.56 7.36
N GLY A 304 11.80 12.63 7.07
CA GLY A 304 12.32 13.98 6.92
C GLY A 304 13.06 14.46 8.17
N ILE A 305 12.49 14.26 9.35
CA ILE A 305 13.15 14.59 10.64
C ILE A 305 14.46 13.78 10.79
N THR A 306 14.45 12.50 10.46
CA THR A 306 15.62 11.62 10.59
C THR A 306 16.76 12.08 9.67
N TYR A 307 16.45 12.49 8.44
CA TYR A 307 17.41 13.00 7.48
C TYR A 307 17.67 14.50 7.59
N LYS A 308 17.00 15.18 8.55
CA LYS A 308 17.14 16.63 8.79
C LYS A 308 16.80 17.45 7.55
N LEU A 309 15.76 17.06 6.83
CA LEU A 309 15.26 17.82 5.69
C LEU A 309 14.64 19.15 6.16
N PRO A 310 14.71 20.20 5.35
CA PRO A 310 13.99 21.45 5.60
C PRO A 310 12.47 21.20 5.69
N GLN A 311 11.78 22.04 6.48
CA GLN A 311 10.34 21.89 6.70
C GLN A 311 9.53 21.98 5.40
N ASP A 312 9.92 22.84 4.48
CA ASP A 312 9.29 23.03 3.18
C ASP A 312 9.45 21.80 2.27
N GLU A 313 10.59 21.11 2.31
CA GLU A 313 10.80 19.86 1.61
C GLU A 313 9.90 18.74 2.19
N ILE A 314 9.82 18.63 3.52
CA ILE A 314 8.93 17.66 4.17
C ILE A 314 7.47 17.94 3.78
N MET A 315 7.05 19.21 3.84
CA MET A 315 5.69 19.62 3.50
C MET A 315 5.33 19.33 2.04
N ALA A 316 6.28 19.49 1.12
CA ALA A 316 6.07 19.26 -0.32
C ALA A 316 5.72 17.79 -0.62
N ASP A 317 6.23 16.84 0.18
CA ASP A 317 6.00 15.41 0.00
C ASP A 317 4.70 14.90 0.63
N LEU A 318 3.99 15.73 1.41
CA LEU A 318 2.79 15.28 2.12
C LEU A 318 1.55 15.25 1.22
N ILE A 319 0.71 14.25 1.48
CA ILE A 319 -0.63 14.12 0.89
C ILE A 319 -1.54 15.11 1.62
N LEU A 320 -1.53 16.37 1.18
CA LEU A 320 -2.43 17.42 1.67
C LEU A 320 -3.52 17.65 0.61
N LEU A 321 -4.81 17.59 1.03
CA LEU A 321 -5.97 17.56 0.15
C LEU A 321 -6.88 18.79 0.34
#